data_aa44a2ca91717e94f4fbbb77fd799f60
#
_entry.id   aa44a2ca91717e94f4fbbb77fd799f60
#
_cell.length_a   1.000
_cell.length_b   1.000
_cell.length_c   1.000
_cell.angle_alpha   90.00
_cell.angle_beta   90.00
_cell.angle_gamma   90.00
#
_symmetry.space_group_name_H-M   'P 1'
#
loop_
_entity.id
_entity.type
_entity.pdbx_description
1 polymer ?
#
loop_
_entity_poly.entity_id
_entity_poly.type
_entity_poly.pdbx_seq_one_letter_code
_entity_poly.pdbx_strand_id
1 'polypeptide(L)'
;MVSPTGTQKAVVMDPDTSTQGAESAALARVVLVANQKGGVGKTSIVTALAGLIARPDRRVLVVDADPQGNATSSDLGVDGDRGRGLMMALQYGEPPKVERDVRPGLDLVAGGPLLAQVGALTATATQTGLDLVANLRAALAQVCVAGGYSVVLIDSGPGDAPLLDALLRVTRYLVVPTKDDDASLSGVELLALRYLKARQEGALVQLLGVVLFDANPRATARNGQVLTDLDGLLDGSGSSSFETIIRSDRAAALDLRSAHLTPAELVAATTEQNKSRLARLRGAGKHRADRAAADGAEPVRLWSRDPSALASDYQALARELLTRIAGAESGAQA
;
A
#
# COMPACT_ATOMS: atom_id res chain seq x y z
N MET A 1 -31.66 -50.34 37.58
CA MET A 1 -30.54 -49.32 37.41
C MET A 1 -30.47 -48.98 35.95
N VAL A 2 -30.98 -47.85 35.58
CA VAL A 2 -30.94 -47.33 34.19
C VAL A 2 -30.14 -46.03 34.26
N SER A 3 -28.99 -46.01 33.55
CA SER A 3 -28.14 -44.83 33.43
C SER A 3 -28.77 -43.81 32.45
N PRO A 4 -28.71 -42.51 32.72
CA PRO A 4 -29.20 -41.52 31.79
C PRO A 4 -28.15 -41.23 30.72
N THR A 5 -28.56 -41.41 29.47
CA THR A 5 -27.86 -40.97 28.25
C THR A 5 -27.74 -39.45 28.24
N GLY A 6 -26.50 -38.96 28.30
CA GLY A 6 -26.18 -37.54 28.14
C GLY A 6 -26.40 -37.09 26.68
N THR A 7 -27.37 -36.22 26.50
CA THR A 7 -27.62 -35.54 25.23
C THR A 7 -26.55 -34.48 25.04
N GLN A 8 -25.56 -34.71 24.14
CA GLN A 8 -24.67 -33.69 23.67
C GLN A 8 -25.50 -32.63 22.90
N LYS A 9 -25.62 -31.44 23.48
CA LYS A 9 -26.09 -30.25 22.76
C LYS A 9 -25.12 -29.94 21.65
N ALA A 10 -25.53 -30.15 20.40
CA ALA A 10 -24.85 -29.60 19.27
C ALA A 10 -24.87 -28.06 19.40
N VAL A 11 -23.71 -27.44 19.49
CA VAL A 11 -23.56 -25.99 19.41
C VAL A 11 -23.87 -25.60 17.96
N VAL A 12 -25.07 -25.09 17.73
CA VAL A 12 -25.45 -24.46 16.47
C VAL A 12 -24.66 -23.16 16.41
N MET A 13 -23.56 -23.15 15.63
CA MET A 13 -22.86 -21.91 15.33
C MET A 13 -23.80 -21.04 14.50
N ASP A 14 -23.98 -19.79 14.95
CA ASP A 14 -24.75 -18.77 14.24
C ASP A 14 -24.08 -18.55 12.86
N PRO A 15 -24.81 -18.66 11.73
CA PRO A 15 -24.24 -18.53 10.40
C PRO A 15 -23.53 -17.17 10.17
N ASP A 16 -23.95 -16.13 10.91
CA ASP A 16 -23.34 -14.80 10.84
C ASP A 16 -21.91 -14.78 11.43
N THR A 17 -21.67 -15.51 12.53
CA THR A 17 -20.35 -15.63 13.16
C THR A 17 -19.36 -16.41 12.28
N SER A 18 -19.84 -17.41 11.52
CA SER A 18 -18.99 -18.19 10.62
C SER A 18 -18.53 -17.38 9.40
N THR A 19 -19.40 -16.54 8.87
CA THR A 19 -19.10 -15.65 7.72
C THR A 19 -18.08 -14.59 8.10
N GLN A 20 -18.27 -13.92 9.25
CA GLN A 20 -17.33 -12.91 9.76
C GLN A 20 -15.94 -13.50 10.05
N GLY A 21 -15.87 -14.74 10.55
CA GLY A 21 -14.61 -15.45 10.75
C GLY A 21 -13.87 -15.72 9.44
N ALA A 22 -14.57 -16.14 8.39
CA ALA A 22 -13.99 -16.39 7.07
C ALA A 22 -13.50 -15.10 6.39
N GLU A 23 -14.27 -14.02 6.46
CA GLU A 23 -13.87 -12.70 5.96
C GLU A 23 -12.63 -12.18 6.68
N SER A 24 -12.60 -12.30 8.01
CA SER A 24 -11.45 -11.89 8.82
C SER A 24 -10.18 -12.66 8.45
N ALA A 25 -10.28 -13.96 8.19
CA ALA A 25 -9.19 -14.79 7.73
C ALA A 25 -8.72 -14.37 6.32
N ALA A 26 -9.63 -14.07 5.40
CA ALA A 26 -9.34 -13.60 4.06
C ALA A 26 -8.59 -12.25 4.07
N LEU A 27 -8.86 -11.38 5.05
CA LEU A 27 -8.26 -10.06 5.21
C LEU A 27 -7.03 -10.05 6.13
N ALA A 28 -6.54 -11.20 6.57
CA ALA A 28 -5.47 -11.32 7.58
C ALA A 28 -4.16 -10.61 7.20
N ARG A 29 -3.89 -10.43 5.90
CA ARG A 29 -2.67 -9.76 5.39
C ARG A 29 -2.97 -8.51 4.57
N VAL A 30 -4.02 -7.80 4.92
CA VAL A 30 -4.35 -6.50 4.33
C VAL A 30 -3.65 -5.40 5.13
N VAL A 31 -2.80 -4.65 4.45
CA VAL A 31 -1.98 -3.57 5.00
C VAL A 31 -2.45 -2.25 4.41
N LEU A 32 -2.89 -1.34 5.26
CA LEU A 32 -3.20 0.04 4.91
C LEU A 32 -1.95 0.92 5.07
N VAL A 33 -1.59 1.65 4.04
CA VAL A 33 -0.56 2.70 4.11
C VAL A 33 -1.27 4.05 4.14
N ALA A 34 -1.27 4.72 5.28
CA ALA A 34 -2.06 5.92 5.50
C ALA A 34 -1.32 7.01 6.27
N ASN A 35 -1.61 8.24 5.91
CA ASN A 35 -1.33 9.47 6.67
C ASN A 35 -2.26 10.56 6.12
N GLN A 36 -2.74 11.45 6.98
CA GLN A 36 -3.62 12.55 6.56
C GLN A 36 -2.87 13.64 5.79
N LYS A 37 -1.54 13.68 5.88
CA LYS A 37 -0.67 14.60 5.14
C LYS A 37 -0.43 14.10 3.71
N GLY A 38 -0.53 15.01 2.74
CA GLY A 38 -0.12 14.77 1.36
C GLY A 38 1.41 14.77 1.18
N GLY A 39 1.93 13.99 0.22
CA GLY A 39 3.34 14.02 -0.15
C GLY A 39 4.30 13.32 0.81
N VAL A 40 3.81 12.50 1.75
CA VAL A 40 4.62 11.71 2.70
C VAL A 40 5.02 10.32 2.16
N GLY A 41 4.76 10.03 0.89
CA GLY A 41 5.24 8.82 0.23
C GLY A 41 4.31 7.61 0.30
N LYS A 42 3.03 7.75 0.67
CA LYS A 42 2.06 6.64 0.72
C LYS A 42 2.06 5.81 -0.57
N THR A 43 1.69 6.43 -1.67
CA THR A 43 1.64 5.81 -3.00
C THR A 43 2.97 5.20 -3.41
N SER A 44 4.07 5.94 -3.25
CA SER A 44 5.42 5.46 -3.61
C SER A 44 5.84 4.24 -2.78
N ILE A 45 5.49 4.18 -1.50
CA ILE A 45 5.74 3.01 -0.65
C ILE A 45 4.89 1.83 -1.12
N VAL A 46 3.58 2.02 -1.33
CA VAL A 46 2.67 0.95 -1.76
C VAL A 46 3.14 0.33 -3.08
N THR A 47 3.37 1.15 -4.10
CA THR A 47 3.72 0.65 -5.44
C THR A 47 5.13 0.04 -5.49
N ALA A 48 6.10 0.63 -4.78
CA ALA A 48 7.44 0.07 -4.66
C ALA A 48 7.45 -1.27 -3.92
N LEU A 49 6.79 -1.37 -2.78
CA LEU A 49 6.71 -2.62 -2.01
C LEU A 49 5.96 -3.70 -2.79
N ALA A 50 4.84 -3.35 -3.44
CA ALA A 50 4.08 -4.28 -4.26
C ALA A 50 4.94 -4.87 -5.38
N GLY A 51 5.66 -4.04 -6.14
CA GLY A 51 6.54 -4.49 -7.21
C GLY A 51 7.75 -5.31 -6.73
N LEU A 52 8.22 -5.06 -5.50
CA LEU A 52 9.32 -5.81 -4.89
C LEU A 52 8.89 -7.15 -4.28
N ILE A 53 7.65 -7.24 -3.76
CA ILE A 53 7.12 -8.45 -3.13
C ILE A 53 6.51 -9.40 -4.17
N ALA A 54 5.84 -8.85 -5.19
CA ALA A 54 5.15 -9.64 -6.22
C ALA A 54 6.09 -10.58 -6.99
N ARG A 55 5.64 -11.80 -7.23
CA ARG A 55 6.26 -12.83 -8.06
C ARG A 55 5.15 -13.64 -8.74
N PRO A 56 5.41 -14.34 -9.84
CA PRO A 56 4.40 -15.19 -10.49
C PRO A 56 3.75 -16.22 -9.55
N ASP A 57 4.53 -16.74 -8.60
CA ASP A 57 4.12 -17.73 -7.58
C ASP A 57 3.67 -17.09 -6.25
N ARG A 58 3.79 -15.77 -6.12
CA ARG A 58 3.41 -15.01 -4.93
C ARG A 58 2.69 -13.72 -5.31
N ARG A 59 1.39 -13.83 -5.50
CA ARG A 59 0.56 -12.70 -5.93
C ARG A 59 0.41 -11.64 -4.84
N VAL A 60 0.41 -10.39 -5.28
CA VAL A 60 0.17 -9.19 -4.47
C VAL A 60 -0.96 -8.39 -5.09
N LEU A 61 -1.83 -7.82 -4.27
CA LEU A 61 -2.85 -6.88 -4.72
C LEU A 61 -2.51 -5.48 -4.21
N VAL A 62 -2.57 -4.51 -5.09
CA VAL A 62 -2.67 -3.09 -4.72
C VAL A 62 -4.13 -2.67 -4.81
N VAL A 63 -4.62 -1.97 -3.79
CA VAL A 63 -5.93 -1.29 -3.81
C VAL A 63 -5.65 0.21 -3.73
N ASP A 64 -5.91 0.91 -4.82
CA ASP A 64 -5.78 2.37 -4.87
C ASP A 64 -7.06 3.02 -4.32
N ALA A 65 -7.04 3.43 -3.07
CA ALA A 65 -8.15 4.09 -2.39
C ALA A 65 -7.96 5.62 -2.31
N ASP A 66 -7.20 6.19 -3.26
CA ASP A 66 -7.03 7.64 -3.39
C ASP A 66 -7.95 8.17 -4.51
N PRO A 67 -8.77 9.21 -4.25
CA PRO A 67 -9.50 9.93 -5.30
C PRO A 67 -8.60 10.48 -6.41
N GLN A 68 -7.31 10.72 -6.17
CA GLN A 68 -6.36 11.13 -7.20
C GLN A 68 -5.94 9.98 -8.13
N GLY A 69 -6.06 8.72 -7.71
CA GLY A 69 -5.72 7.55 -8.51
C GLY A 69 -4.23 7.47 -8.91
N ASN A 70 -3.35 7.97 -8.03
CA ASN A 70 -1.92 8.07 -8.37
C ASN A 70 -1.22 6.72 -8.47
N ALA A 71 -1.57 5.75 -7.62
CA ALA A 71 -1.04 4.39 -7.73
C ALA A 71 -1.45 3.75 -9.06
N THR A 72 -2.69 4.00 -9.49
CA THR A 72 -3.25 3.48 -10.75
C THR A 72 -2.57 4.09 -11.96
N SER A 73 -2.70 5.41 -12.13
CA SER A 73 -2.32 6.09 -13.38
C SER A 73 -0.85 6.50 -13.42
N SER A 74 -0.35 7.10 -12.32
CA SER A 74 0.99 7.69 -12.31
C SER A 74 2.08 6.66 -12.07
N ASP A 75 1.91 5.75 -11.09
CA ASP A 75 2.98 4.83 -10.70
C ASP A 75 2.90 3.51 -11.51
N LEU A 76 1.71 2.94 -11.69
CA LEU A 76 1.55 1.66 -12.41
C LEU A 76 1.21 1.80 -13.89
N GLY A 77 0.84 3.00 -14.35
CA GLY A 77 0.55 3.30 -15.77
C GLY A 77 -0.71 2.60 -16.29
N VAL A 78 -1.74 2.44 -15.45
CA VAL A 78 -3.01 1.79 -15.81
C VAL A 78 -4.11 2.83 -15.92
N ASP A 79 -4.94 2.76 -16.96
CA ASP A 79 -6.09 3.68 -17.12
C ASP A 79 -7.17 3.47 -16.04
N GLY A 80 -7.40 2.22 -15.63
CA GLY A 80 -8.33 1.85 -14.57
C GLY A 80 -9.79 2.19 -14.87
N ASP A 81 -10.65 2.07 -13.84
CA ASP A 81 -12.09 2.33 -13.92
C ASP A 81 -12.52 3.64 -13.22
N ARG A 82 -11.56 4.50 -12.89
CA ARG A 82 -11.73 5.78 -12.18
C ARG A 82 -12.27 5.64 -10.75
N GLY A 83 -12.00 4.52 -10.10
CA GLY A 83 -12.45 4.21 -8.73
C GLY A 83 -13.88 3.69 -8.64
N ARG A 84 -14.51 3.35 -9.79
CA ARG A 84 -15.90 2.86 -9.83
C ARG A 84 -16.06 1.54 -9.07
N GLY A 85 -15.17 0.59 -9.29
CA GLY A 85 -15.25 -0.71 -8.65
C GLY A 85 -15.21 -0.61 -7.12
N LEU A 86 -14.32 0.22 -6.58
CA LEU A 86 -14.23 0.43 -5.13
C LEU A 86 -15.45 1.19 -4.58
N MET A 87 -16.03 2.13 -5.35
CA MET A 87 -17.30 2.76 -4.99
C MET A 87 -18.46 1.76 -4.93
N MET A 88 -18.57 0.84 -5.88
CA MET A 88 -19.60 -0.21 -5.89
C MET A 88 -19.40 -1.19 -4.72
N ALA A 89 -18.14 -1.49 -4.38
CA ALA A 89 -17.80 -2.28 -3.21
C ALA A 89 -18.29 -1.64 -1.92
N LEU A 90 -18.07 -0.34 -1.74
CA LEU A 90 -18.57 0.43 -0.58
C LEU A 90 -20.09 0.48 -0.52
N GLN A 91 -20.73 0.71 -1.66
CA GLN A 91 -22.17 0.95 -1.71
C GLN A 91 -23.00 -0.33 -1.67
N TYR A 92 -22.55 -1.41 -2.33
CA TYR A 92 -23.35 -2.61 -2.56
C TYR A 92 -22.67 -3.91 -2.12
N GLY A 93 -21.43 -3.88 -1.64
CA GLY A 93 -20.67 -5.09 -1.33
C GLY A 93 -20.24 -5.90 -2.56
N GLU A 94 -20.32 -5.31 -3.75
CA GLU A 94 -19.90 -5.96 -4.99
C GLU A 94 -18.35 -6.00 -5.07
N PRO A 95 -17.76 -7.17 -5.42
CA PRO A 95 -16.32 -7.25 -5.56
C PRO A 95 -15.84 -6.32 -6.68
N PRO A 96 -14.85 -5.44 -6.42
CA PRO A 96 -14.33 -4.53 -7.42
C PRO A 96 -13.63 -5.29 -8.55
N LYS A 97 -13.64 -4.71 -9.76
CA LYS A 97 -12.86 -5.20 -10.88
C LYS A 97 -11.38 -5.19 -10.51
N VAL A 98 -10.69 -6.30 -10.76
CA VAL A 98 -9.25 -6.43 -10.56
C VAL A 98 -8.56 -6.41 -11.92
N GLU A 99 -7.68 -5.44 -12.14
CA GLU A 99 -6.76 -5.43 -13.27
C GLU A 99 -5.62 -6.42 -12.97
N ARG A 100 -5.59 -7.51 -13.75
CA ARG A 100 -4.69 -8.64 -13.51
C ARG A 100 -3.32 -8.43 -14.13
N ASP A 101 -2.29 -8.87 -13.41
CA ASP A 101 -0.91 -8.91 -13.91
C ASP A 101 -0.43 -7.57 -14.51
N VAL A 102 -0.74 -6.46 -13.85
CA VAL A 102 -0.21 -5.13 -14.23
C VAL A 102 1.33 -5.14 -14.18
N ARG A 103 1.90 -6.04 -13.40
CA ARG A 103 3.26 -6.58 -13.44
C ARG A 103 3.19 -8.08 -13.11
N PRO A 104 4.21 -8.89 -13.38
CA PRO A 104 4.19 -10.32 -13.07
C PRO A 104 3.86 -10.61 -11.60
N GLY A 105 2.67 -11.17 -11.35
CA GLY A 105 2.14 -11.45 -10.02
C GLY A 105 1.60 -10.25 -9.25
N LEU A 106 1.50 -9.08 -9.86
CA LEU A 106 0.93 -7.86 -9.27
C LEU A 106 -0.42 -7.53 -9.92
N ASP A 107 -1.45 -7.48 -9.11
CA ASP A 107 -2.81 -7.09 -9.49
C ASP A 107 -3.16 -5.73 -8.90
N LEU A 108 -4.17 -5.06 -9.47
CA LEU A 108 -4.61 -3.74 -9.05
C LEU A 108 -6.15 -3.64 -8.99
N VAL A 109 -6.68 -3.09 -7.90
CA VAL A 109 -7.99 -2.45 -7.85
C VAL A 109 -7.78 -0.95 -8.06
N ALA A 110 -8.33 -0.42 -9.13
CA ALA A 110 -8.08 0.94 -9.57
C ALA A 110 -8.76 1.98 -8.66
N GLY A 111 -8.03 3.06 -8.37
CA GLY A 111 -8.54 4.25 -7.72
C GLY A 111 -9.03 5.31 -8.69
N GLY A 112 -9.43 6.47 -8.14
CA GLY A 112 -9.76 7.62 -8.96
C GLY A 112 -10.94 8.47 -8.48
N PRO A 113 -11.35 9.47 -9.26
CA PRO A 113 -12.15 10.60 -8.80
C PRO A 113 -13.56 10.25 -8.29
N LEU A 114 -14.11 9.09 -8.63
CA LEU A 114 -15.40 8.68 -8.08
C LEU A 114 -15.35 8.47 -6.55
N LEU A 115 -14.17 8.13 -6.01
CA LEU A 115 -13.99 7.95 -4.57
C LEU A 115 -14.19 9.25 -3.77
N ALA A 116 -14.08 10.41 -4.38
CA ALA A 116 -14.39 11.69 -3.73
C ALA A 116 -15.86 11.80 -3.27
N GLN A 117 -16.75 10.93 -3.75
CA GLN A 117 -18.17 10.90 -3.36
C GLN A 117 -18.43 10.10 -2.07
N VAL A 118 -17.43 9.40 -1.51
CA VAL A 118 -17.59 8.55 -0.31
C VAL A 118 -18.11 9.38 0.87
N GLY A 119 -17.67 10.62 1.03
CA GLY A 119 -18.14 11.51 2.08
C GLY A 119 -19.66 11.77 2.01
N ALA A 120 -20.19 12.03 0.81
CA ALA A 120 -21.62 12.21 0.59
C ALA A 120 -22.41 10.92 0.83
N LEU A 121 -21.87 9.77 0.37
CA LEU A 121 -22.44 8.46 0.62
C LEU A 121 -22.54 8.14 2.11
N THR A 122 -21.48 8.43 2.87
CA THR A 122 -21.44 8.22 4.33
C THR A 122 -22.47 9.10 5.05
N ALA A 123 -22.67 10.34 4.62
CA ALA A 123 -23.64 11.25 5.23
C ALA A 123 -25.09 10.75 5.09
N THR A 124 -25.40 10.01 4.03
CA THR A 124 -26.73 9.43 3.79
C THR A 124 -26.89 7.99 4.29
N ALA A 125 -25.79 7.33 4.62
CA ALA A 125 -25.77 5.90 4.99
C ALA A 125 -26.71 5.57 6.16
N THR A 126 -26.74 6.40 7.22
CA THR A 126 -27.62 6.21 8.37
C THR A 126 -29.11 6.25 8.00
N GLN A 127 -29.49 7.08 7.01
CA GLN A 127 -30.88 7.21 6.56
C GLN A 127 -31.31 6.06 5.66
N THR A 128 -30.38 5.48 4.91
CA THR A 128 -30.62 4.41 3.95
C THR A 128 -30.39 3.01 4.52
N GLY A 129 -29.88 2.90 5.75
CA GLY A 129 -29.51 1.62 6.35
C GLY A 129 -28.27 0.98 5.70
N LEU A 130 -27.45 1.78 5.02
CA LEU A 130 -26.27 1.31 4.31
C LEU A 130 -25.09 1.14 5.27
N ASP A 131 -24.50 -0.05 5.32
CA ASP A 131 -23.26 -0.33 6.06
C ASP A 131 -22.08 -0.43 5.10
N LEU A 132 -21.41 0.72 4.89
CA LEU A 132 -20.25 0.85 4.02
C LEU A 132 -19.08 -0.06 4.45
N VAL A 133 -18.91 -0.25 5.75
CA VAL A 133 -17.81 -1.06 6.30
C VAL A 133 -18.07 -2.55 6.07
N ALA A 134 -19.29 -3.02 6.35
CA ALA A 134 -19.68 -4.40 6.09
C ALA A 134 -19.59 -4.73 4.59
N ASN A 135 -20.10 -3.83 3.74
CA ASN A 135 -20.02 -3.98 2.29
C ASN A 135 -18.56 -4.05 1.79
N LEU A 136 -17.71 -3.10 2.21
CA LEU A 136 -16.31 -3.07 1.81
C LEU A 136 -15.57 -4.33 2.29
N ARG A 137 -15.86 -4.80 3.52
CA ARG A 137 -15.26 -6.01 4.07
C ARG A 137 -15.62 -7.23 3.25
N ALA A 138 -16.90 -7.44 2.96
CA ALA A 138 -17.38 -8.56 2.15
C ALA A 138 -16.77 -8.54 0.73
N ALA A 139 -16.78 -7.38 0.08
CA ALA A 139 -16.22 -7.20 -1.26
C ALA A 139 -14.71 -7.50 -1.32
N LEU A 140 -13.92 -6.94 -0.40
CA LEU A 140 -12.47 -7.19 -0.34
C LEU A 140 -12.16 -8.63 0.02
N ALA A 141 -12.92 -9.25 0.95
CA ALA A 141 -12.73 -10.66 1.31
C ALA A 141 -12.93 -11.58 0.09
N GLN A 142 -13.98 -11.33 -0.71
CA GLN A 142 -14.21 -12.07 -1.96
C GLN A 142 -13.03 -11.94 -2.93
N VAL A 143 -12.52 -10.72 -3.13
CA VAL A 143 -11.35 -10.48 -3.99
C VAL A 143 -10.11 -11.20 -3.46
N CYS A 144 -9.88 -11.15 -2.14
CA CYS A 144 -8.73 -11.81 -1.50
C CYS A 144 -8.78 -13.33 -1.65
N VAL A 145 -9.96 -13.94 -1.42
CA VAL A 145 -10.16 -15.38 -1.60
C VAL A 145 -9.96 -15.80 -3.06
N ALA A 146 -10.57 -15.07 -3.99
CA ALA A 146 -10.48 -15.38 -5.42
C ALA A 146 -9.07 -15.21 -5.98
N GLY A 147 -8.29 -14.26 -5.44
CA GLY A 147 -6.95 -13.93 -5.91
C GLY A 147 -5.82 -14.71 -5.24
N GLY A 148 -6.04 -15.27 -4.04
CA GLY A 148 -5.01 -15.99 -3.26
C GLY A 148 -3.78 -15.13 -2.96
N TYR A 149 -3.99 -13.86 -2.61
CA TYR A 149 -2.90 -12.91 -2.41
C TYR A 149 -2.10 -13.19 -1.14
N SER A 150 -0.78 -13.15 -1.27
CA SER A 150 0.15 -13.26 -0.14
C SER A 150 0.14 -12.03 0.76
N VAL A 151 -0.14 -10.87 0.17
CA VAL A 151 -0.34 -9.58 0.86
C VAL A 151 -1.19 -8.66 -0.02
N VAL A 152 -1.99 -7.83 0.61
CA VAL A 152 -2.76 -6.75 -0.02
C VAL A 152 -2.27 -5.43 0.54
N LEU A 153 -1.89 -4.49 -0.32
CA LEU A 153 -1.44 -3.16 0.05
C LEU A 153 -2.47 -2.13 -0.39
N ILE A 154 -3.00 -1.37 0.55
CA ILE A 154 -3.99 -0.30 0.27
C ILE A 154 -3.30 1.05 0.34
N ASP A 155 -3.34 1.80 -0.76
CA ASP A 155 -2.93 3.21 -0.82
C ASP A 155 -4.09 4.11 -0.46
N SER A 156 -3.94 4.97 0.54
CA SER A 156 -4.99 5.92 0.94
C SER A 156 -4.71 7.33 0.44
N GLY A 157 -5.77 8.05 0.06
CA GLY A 157 -5.68 9.49 -0.19
C GLY A 157 -5.41 10.30 1.07
N PRO A 158 -4.92 11.55 0.94
CA PRO A 158 -4.85 12.49 2.04
C PRO A 158 -6.25 13.08 2.31
N GLY A 159 -6.66 13.17 3.59
CA GLY A 159 -7.82 13.98 4.00
C GLY A 159 -9.22 13.42 3.76
N ASP A 160 -9.39 12.28 3.10
CA ASP A 160 -10.70 11.62 2.97
C ASP A 160 -11.02 10.82 4.23
N ALA A 161 -11.56 11.52 5.22
CA ALA A 161 -11.84 10.95 6.54
C ALA A 161 -12.82 9.79 6.51
N PRO A 162 -13.97 9.82 5.79
CA PRO A 162 -14.93 8.72 5.76
C PRO A 162 -14.37 7.45 5.14
N LEU A 163 -13.65 7.57 4.02
CA LEU A 163 -13.03 6.43 3.36
C LEU A 163 -11.91 5.84 4.23
N LEU A 164 -11.07 6.68 4.83
CA LEU A 164 -10.02 6.26 5.73
C LEU A 164 -10.57 5.53 6.96
N ASP A 165 -11.67 6.03 7.56
CA ASP A 165 -12.33 5.39 8.70
C ASP A 165 -12.89 4.00 8.31
N ALA A 166 -13.46 3.86 7.12
CA ALA A 166 -13.90 2.56 6.60
C ALA A 166 -12.71 1.61 6.38
N LEU A 167 -11.61 2.10 5.78
CA LEU A 167 -10.41 1.30 5.55
C LEU A 167 -9.78 0.82 6.86
N LEU A 168 -9.67 1.65 7.89
CA LEU A 168 -9.16 1.27 9.21
C LEU A 168 -9.95 0.13 9.85
N ARG A 169 -11.24 0.01 9.54
CA ARG A 169 -12.11 -1.05 10.09
C ARG A 169 -12.07 -2.37 9.34
N VAL A 170 -11.55 -2.38 8.12
CA VAL A 170 -11.48 -3.58 7.29
C VAL A 170 -10.07 -4.13 7.12
N THR A 171 -9.04 -3.36 7.47
CA THR A 171 -7.64 -3.77 7.35
C THR A 171 -7.11 -4.44 8.61
N ARG A 172 -6.11 -5.29 8.43
CA ARG A 172 -5.43 -5.97 9.55
C ARG A 172 -4.24 -5.18 10.07
N TYR A 173 -3.51 -4.49 9.19
CA TYR A 173 -2.28 -3.78 9.53
C TYR A 173 -2.29 -2.35 9.01
N LEU A 174 -1.62 -1.47 9.75
CA LEU A 174 -1.41 -0.07 9.40
C LEU A 174 0.08 0.24 9.37
N VAL A 175 0.53 0.90 8.30
CA VAL A 175 1.86 1.52 8.17
C VAL A 175 1.66 3.01 7.94
N VAL A 176 2.41 3.84 8.66
CA VAL A 176 2.27 5.30 8.62
C VAL A 176 3.55 5.95 8.10
N PRO A 177 3.64 6.32 6.83
CA PRO A 177 4.77 7.10 6.34
C PRO A 177 4.68 8.55 6.83
N THR A 178 5.82 9.11 7.21
CA THR A 178 5.95 10.51 7.65
C THR A 178 7.26 11.12 7.14
N LYS A 179 7.38 12.43 7.21
CA LYS A 179 8.63 13.18 6.99
C LYS A 179 9.09 13.82 8.29
N ASP A 180 10.29 14.40 8.27
CA ASP A 180 10.91 15.07 9.41
C ASP A 180 10.46 16.54 9.60
N ASP A 181 9.24 16.87 9.15
CA ASP A 181 8.62 18.19 9.31
C ASP A 181 7.39 18.14 10.23
N ASP A 182 7.14 19.24 10.96
CA ASP A 182 6.08 19.33 11.97
C ASP A 182 4.68 19.04 11.40
N ALA A 183 4.41 19.43 10.16
CA ALA A 183 3.12 19.20 9.52
C ALA A 183 2.89 17.71 9.20
N SER A 184 3.96 16.97 8.93
CA SER A 184 3.89 15.51 8.72
C SER A 184 3.70 14.76 10.03
N LEU A 185 4.33 15.23 11.12
CA LEU A 185 4.14 14.69 12.48
C LEU A 185 2.70 14.94 12.96
N SER A 186 2.15 16.14 12.78
CA SER A 186 0.74 16.43 13.09
C SER A 186 -0.22 15.52 12.31
N GLY A 187 0.12 15.13 11.09
CA GLY A 187 -0.65 14.14 10.31
C GLY A 187 -0.66 12.75 10.95
N VAL A 188 0.43 12.35 11.61
CA VAL A 188 0.53 11.09 12.38
C VAL A 188 -0.40 11.14 13.59
N GLU A 189 -0.38 12.25 14.36
CA GLU A 189 -1.23 12.43 15.53
C GLU A 189 -2.74 12.36 15.19
N LEU A 190 -3.15 13.05 14.13
CA LEU A 190 -4.53 12.99 13.65
C LEU A 190 -4.95 11.59 13.22
N LEU A 191 -4.05 10.85 12.56
CA LEU A 191 -4.31 9.46 12.20
C LEU A 191 -4.38 8.55 13.43
N ALA A 192 -3.53 8.79 14.45
CA ALA A 192 -3.54 8.04 15.70
C ALA A 192 -4.89 8.15 16.41
N LEU A 193 -5.51 9.32 16.44
CA LEU A 193 -6.85 9.50 17.02
C LEU A 193 -7.91 8.65 16.29
N ARG A 194 -7.86 8.59 14.95
CA ARG A 194 -8.77 7.74 14.15
C ARG A 194 -8.51 6.26 14.36
N TYR A 195 -7.24 5.87 14.40
CA TYR A 195 -6.83 4.50 14.69
C TYR A 195 -7.35 4.05 16.06
N LEU A 196 -7.16 4.85 17.11
CA LEU A 196 -7.65 4.55 18.46
C LEU A 196 -9.16 4.44 18.49
N LYS A 197 -9.88 5.35 17.82
CA LYS A 197 -11.34 5.28 17.70
C LYS A 197 -11.77 3.98 17.01
N ALA A 198 -11.17 3.63 15.87
CA ALA A 198 -11.49 2.40 15.17
C ALA A 198 -11.25 1.15 16.06
N ARG A 199 -10.15 1.13 16.82
CA ARG A 199 -9.86 0.06 17.78
C ARG A 199 -10.88 -0.03 18.90
N GLN A 200 -11.32 1.11 19.47
CA GLN A 200 -12.38 1.16 20.51
C GLN A 200 -13.72 0.64 19.97
N GLU A 201 -13.99 0.84 18.70
CA GLU A 201 -15.18 0.36 17.99
C GLU A 201 -15.03 -1.09 17.47
N GLY A 202 -13.98 -1.82 17.90
CA GLY A 202 -13.79 -3.24 17.63
C GLY A 202 -13.01 -3.57 16.35
N ALA A 203 -12.39 -2.60 15.69
CA ALA A 203 -11.53 -2.88 14.54
C ALA A 203 -10.31 -3.71 14.95
N LEU A 204 -9.94 -4.68 14.09
CA LEU A 204 -8.80 -5.57 14.33
C LEU A 204 -7.47 -5.00 13.82
N VAL A 205 -7.47 -3.77 13.32
CA VAL A 205 -6.27 -3.12 12.78
C VAL A 205 -5.18 -3.00 13.84
N GLN A 206 -3.95 -3.38 13.46
CA GLN A 206 -2.76 -3.26 14.29
C GLN A 206 -1.75 -2.33 13.61
N LEU A 207 -1.22 -1.38 14.35
CA LEU A 207 -0.14 -0.54 13.86
C LEU A 207 1.14 -1.37 13.75
N LEU A 208 1.74 -1.44 12.55
CA LEU A 208 3.05 -2.08 12.34
C LEU A 208 4.20 -1.11 12.60
N GLY A 209 3.96 0.19 12.40
CA GLY A 209 4.97 1.22 12.68
C GLY A 209 4.85 2.44 11.80
N VAL A 210 5.76 3.39 12.07
CA VAL A 210 5.92 4.64 11.31
C VAL A 210 7.19 4.56 10.48
N VAL A 211 7.13 4.96 9.19
CA VAL A 211 8.26 4.96 8.25
C VAL A 211 8.71 6.39 7.98
N LEU A 212 9.98 6.69 8.22
CA LEU A 212 10.56 7.98 7.84
C LEU A 212 10.85 7.99 6.33
N PHE A 213 10.19 8.89 5.60
CA PHE A 213 10.22 9.00 4.14
C PHE A 213 10.85 10.31 3.69
N ASP A 214 11.53 10.29 2.54
CA ASP A 214 12.18 11.46 1.91
C ASP A 214 13.27 12.08 2.82
N ALA A 215 13.94 11.25 3.60
CA ALA A 215 14.94 11.68 4.57
C ALA A 215 16.30 11.96 3.90
N ASN A 216 17.02 12.98 4.39
CA ASN A 216 18.38 13.21 3.96
C ASN A 216 19.31 12.11 4.51
N PRO A 217 19.92 11.24 3.67
CA PRO A 217 20.72 10.12 4.15
C PRO A 217 22.01 10.54 4.88
N ARG A 218 22.42 11.81 4.76
CA ARG A 218 23.60 12.36 5.45
C ARG A 218 23.27 12.93 6.83
N ALA A 219 22.00 13.17 7.13
CA ALA A 219 21.54 13.76 8.38
C ALA A 219 21.28 12.68 9.46
N THR A 220 22.24 11.78 9.69
CA THR A 220 22.05 10.59 10.54
C THR A 220 21.64 10.93 11.96
N ALA A 221 22.25 11.96 12.58
CA ALA A 221 21.88 12.39 13.94
C ALA A 221 20.44 12.91 14.00
N ARG A 222 20.02 13.74 13.01
CA ARG A 222 18.66 14.26 12.93
C ARG A 222 17.66 13.12 12.68
N ASN A 223 17.94 12.24 11.73
CA ASN A 223 17.07 11.10 11.45
C ASN A 223 16.90 10.22 12.67
N GLY A 224 17.99 9.95 13.42
CA GLY A 224 17.94 9.21 14.69
C GLY A 224 17.08 9.89 15.74
N GLN A 225 17.18 11.22 15.88
CA GLN A 225 16.33 11.98 16.80
C GLN A 225 14.85 11.89 16.43
N VAL A 226 14.52 12.05 15.13
CA VAL A 226 13.13 11.94 14.64
C VAL A 226 12.56 10.54 14.91
N LEU A 227 13.34 9.48 14.69
CA LEU A 227 12.90 8.12 15.01
C LEU A 227 12.68 7.94 16.52
N THR A 228 13.55 8.49 17.38
CA THR A 228 13.37 8.47 18.83
C THR A 228 12.10 9.21 19.26
N ASP A 229 11.85 10.38 18.68
CA ASP A 229 10.63 11.16 18.95
C ASP A 229 9.36 10.43 18.50
N LEU A 230 9.41 9.78 17.33
CA LEU A 230 8.33 8.92 16.83
C LEU A 230 8.09 7.72 17.76
N ASP A 231 9.15 7.05 18.23
CA ASP A 231 9.01 5.94 19.17
C ASP A 231 8.41 6.40 20.50
N GLY A 232 8.75 7.62 20.94
CA GLY A 232 8.11 8.24 22.11
C GLY A 232 6.59 8.48 21.90
N LEU A 233 6.17 8.86 20.69
CA LEU A 233 4.74 8.98 20.34
C LEU A 233 4.02 7.62 20.26
N LEU A 234 4.76 6.56 19.96
CA LEU A 234 4.25 5.19 19.85
C LEU A 234 4.28 4.43 21.18
N ASP A 235 4.81 5.04 22.25
CA ASP A 235 4.91 4.38 23.55
C ASP A 235 3.54 3.88 24.04
N GLY A 236 3.49 2.64 24.52
CA GLY A 236 2.26 1.98 24.91
C GLY A 236 1.39 1.43 23.74
N SER A 237 1.73 1.69 22.46
CA SER A 237 1.00 1.14 21.30
C SER A 237 1.36 -0.31 20.98
N GLY A 238 2.47 -0.83 21.53
CA GLY A 238 3.05 -2.12 21.15
C GLY A 238 3.73 -2.11 19.78
N SER A 239 4.01 -0.93 19.22
CA SER A 239 4.67 -0.75 17.93
C SER A 239 5.85 0.21 18.05
N SER A 240 6.72 0.24 17.05
CA SER A 240 7.87 1.15 16.95
C SER A 240 8.00 1.69 15.52
N SER A 241 8.79 2.74 15.36
CA SER A 241 9.21 3.19 14.03
C SER A 241 9.93 2.07 13.27
N PHE A 242 9.86 2.10 11.94
CA PHE A 242 10.69 1.21 11.11
C PHE A 242 12.15 1.62 11.23
N GLU A 243 13.05 0.65 11.31
CA GLU A 243 14.51 0.91 11.26
C GLU A 243 14.92 1.43 9.88
N THR A 244 14.22 0.95 8.85
CA THR A 244 14.44 1.37 7.47
C THR A 244 13.86 2.76 7.23
N ILE A 245 14.70 3.67 6.75
CA ILE A 245 14.30 4.99 6.24
C ILE A 245 14.37 5.02 4.73
N ILE A 246 13.46 5.75 4.08
CA ILE A 246 13.50 5.96 2.63
C ILE A 246 14.17 7.30 2.36
N ARG A 247 15.33 7.25 1.69
CA ARG A 247 16.12 8.44 1.36
C ARG A 247 15.44 9.34 0.35
N SER A 248 15.77 10.62 0.41
CA SER A 248 15.43 11.59 -0.61
C SER A 248 16.28 11.36 -1.87
N ASP A 249 15.61 11.04 -2.98
CA ASP A 249 16.20 11.02 -4.34
C ASP A 249 15.16 11.51 -5.34
N ARG A 250 15.19 12.82 -5.59
CA ARG A 250 14.20 13.47 -6.47
C ARG A 250 14.27 13.00 -7.91
N ALA A 251 15.46 12.68 -8.42
CA ALA A 251 15.63 12.23 -9.79
C ALA A 251 15.02 10.83 -9.97
N ALA A 252 15.34 9.91 -9.07
CA ALA A 252 14.76 8.57 -9.08
C ALA A 252 13.25 8.58 -8.84
N ALA A 253 12.75 9.42 -7.92
CA ALA A 253 11.31 9.55 -7.66
C ALA A 253 10.54 10.09 -8.89
N LEU A 254 11.14 11.01 -9.65
CA LEU A 254 10.56 11.49 -10.90
C LEU A 254 10.52 10.38 -11.96
N ASP A 255 11.63 9.66 -12.13
CA ASP A 255 11.74 8.59 -13.12
C ASP A 255 10.80 7.41 -12.83
N LEU A 256 10.65 7.01 -11.55
CA LEU A 256 9.69 5.98 -11.14
C LEU A 256 8.27 6.31 -11.64
N ARG A 257 7.83 7.56 -11.48
CA ARG A 257 6.50 8.00 -11.89
C ARG A 257 6.38 8.22 -13.39
N SER A 258 7.31 8.98 -13.99
CA SER A 258 7.19 9.38 -15.39
C SER A 258 7.39 8.22 -16.37
N ALA A 259 8.11 7.19 -15.96
CA ALA A 259 8.34 5.98 -16.74
C ALA A 259 7.54 4.78 -16.22
N HIS A 260 6.69 4.95 -15.21
CA HIS A 260 5.87 3.90 -14.59
C HIS A 260 6.69 2.68 -14.15
N LEU A 261 7.85 2.91 -13.54
CA LEU A 261 8.80 1.86 -13.18
C LEU A 261 8.72 1.51 -11.69
N THR A 262 8.92 0.25 -11.37
CA THR A 262 9.27 -0.18 -10.02
C THR A 262 10.73 0.16 -9.70
N PRO A 263 11.15 0.21 -8.42
CA PRO A 263 12.55 0.47 -8.07
C PRO A 263 13.54 -0.49 -8.74
N ALA A 264 13.20 -1.77 -8.90
CA ALA A 264 14.04 -2.76 -9.56
C ALA A 264 14.13 -2.51 -11.08
N GLU A 265 13.00 -2.18 -11.72
CA GLU A 265 12.94 -1.84 -13.14
C GLU A 265 13.74 -0.56 -13.44
N LEU A 266 13.68 0.45 -12.55
CA LEU A 266 14.45 1.69 -12.70
C LEU A 266 15.96 1.43 -12.64
N VAL A 267 16.43 0.59 -11.72
CA VAL A 267 17.85 0.20 -11.65
C VAL A 267 18.29 -0.48 -12.96
N ALA A 268 17.49 -1.42 -13.46
CA ALA A 268 17.77 -2.12 -14.72
C ALA A 268 17.80 -1.15 -15.92
N ALA A 269 16.78 -0.29 -16.04
CA ALA A 269 16.66 0.70 -17.12
C ALA A 269 17.81 1.72 -17.11
N THR A 270 18.19 2.22 -15.92
CA THR A 270 19.32 3.15 -15.76
C THR A 270 20.65 2.50 -16.14
N THR A 271 20.83 1.23 -15.76
CA THR A 271 22.03 0.46 -16.12
C THR A 271 22.15 0.33 -17.64
N GLU A 272 21.05 0.00 -18.33
CA GLU A 272 21.03 -0.13 -19.78
C GLU A 272 21.24 1.22 -20.50
N GLN A 273 20.60 2.30 -20.01
CA GLN A 273 20.84 3.66 -20.51
C GLN A 273 22.31 4.05 -20.40
N ASN A 274 22.98 3.75 -19.28
CA ASN A 274 24.39 4.03 -19.06
C ASN A 274 25.29 3.22 -20.01
N LYS A 275 25.01 1.93 -20.23
CA LYS A 275 25.73 1.09 -21.20
C LYS A 275 25.60 1.66 -22.61
N SER A 276 24.38 1.99 -23.04
CA SER A 276 24.11 2.59 -24.36
C SER A 276 24.84 3.92 -24.54
N ARG A 277 24.88 4.77 -23.49
CA ARG A 277 25.64 6.03 -23.50
C ARG A 277 27.14 5.80 -23.67
N LEU A 278 27.71 4.85 -22.92
CA LEU A 278 29.13 4.49 -23.02
C LEU A 278 29.50 3.94 -24.40
N ALA A 279 28.62 3.08 -24.97
CA ALA A 279 28.82 2.55 -26.32
C ALA A 279 28.81 3.65 -27.36
N ARG A 280 27.90 4.64 -27.27
CA ARG A 280 27.85 5.82 -28.13
C ARG A 280 29.14 6.69 -28.03
N LEU A 281 29.65 6.90 -26.81
CA LEU A 281 30.87 7.65 -26.58
C LEU A 281 32.12 6.93 -27.17
N ARG A 282 32.18 5.59 -27.04
CA ARG A 282 33.23 4.76 -27.64
C ARG A 282 33.11 4.66 -29.16
N GLY A 283 31.89 4.66 -29.70
CA GLY A 283 31.61 4.64 -31.14
C GLY A 283 31.69 5.98 -31.86
N ALA A 284 31.70 7.09 -31.12
CA ALA A 284 31.77 8.45 -31.71
C ALA A 284 33.07 8.75 -32.47
N GLY A 285 34.08 7.88 -32.38
CA GLY A 285 35.32 7.93 -33.19
C GLY A 285 35.22 7.17 -34.52
N LYS A 286 34.16 6.45 -34.80
CA LYS A 286 33.97 5.70 -36.06
C LYS A 286 32.58 5.97 -36.64
N HIS A 287 32.53 6.67 -37.76
CA HIS A 287 31.42 6.90 -38.67
C HIS A 287 30.25 7.82 -38.22
N ARG A 288 30.29 9.01 -38.81
CA ARG A 288 29.22 10.03 -38.83
C ARG A 288 28.15 9.77 -39.91
N ALA A 289 28.23 8.61 -40.60
CA ALA A 289 27.52 8.41 -41.87
C ALA A 289 26.22 7.57 -41.81
N ASP A 290 25.94 6.79 -40.74
CA ASP A 290 24.78 5.87 -40.73
C ASP A 290 23.71 6.24 -39.67
N ARG A 291 23.30 7.50 -39.63
CA ARG A 291 22.27 7.98 -38.71
C ARG A 291 20.96 8.37 -39.39
N ALA A 292 20.47 7.55 -40.29
CA ALA A 292 19.14 7.70 -40.86
C ALA A 292 18.54 6.31 -41.00
N ALA A 293 17.81 5.89 -40.04
CA ALA A 293 16.75 4.89 -40.03
C ALA A 293 16.75 4.05 -38.73
N ALA A 294 16.18 4.60 -37.67
CA ALA A 294 15.56 3.77 -36.64
C ALA A 294 14.27 4.51 -36.23
N ASP A 295 13.20 4.17 -36.94
CA ASP A 295 11.82 4.43 -36.55
C ASP A 295 11.57 3.61 -35.27
N GLY A 296 11.68 4.25 -34.13
CA GLY A 296 11.41 3.70 -32.81
C GLY A 296 11.19 4.86 -31.87
N ALA A 297 10.12 4.83 -31.07
CA ALA A 297 9.84 5.82 -30.04
C ALA A 297 11.14 6.17 -29.29
N GLU A 298 11.45 7.45 -29.14
CA GLU A 298 12.65 7.86 -28.40
C GLU A 298 12.59 7.23 -26.99
N PRO A 299 13.65 6.52 -26.58
CA PRO A 299 13.64 5.89 -25.26
C PRO A 299 13.47 6.98 -24.20
N VAL A 300 12.56 6.76 -23.25
CA VAL A 300 12.30 7.67 -22.12
C VAL A 300 13.65 8.01 -21.47
N ARG A 301 13.98 9.28 -21.45
CA ARG A 301 15.23 9.76 -20.85
C ARG A 301 15.11 9.75 -19.33
N LEU A 302 15.85 8.87 -18.67
CA LEU A 302 15.94 8.84 -17.22
C LEU A 302 16.89 9.92 -16.71
N TRP A 303 16.50 10.58 -15.63
CA TRP A 303 17.25 11.65 -14.96
C TRP A 303 18.20 11.11 -13.89
N SER A 304 17.77 10.03 -13.22
CA SER A 304 18.59 9.34 -12.23
C SER A 304 19.82 8.69 -12.92
N ARG A 305 20.95 8.81 -12.28
CA ARG A 305 22.20 8.18 -12.74
C ARG A 305 22.45 6.84 -12.08
N ASP A 306 22.07 6.72 -10.82
CA ASP A 306 22.22 5.52 -10.01
C ASP A 306 21.13 5.49 -8.92
N PRO A 307 19.99 4.86 -9.19
CA PRO A 307 18.91 4.73 -8.23
C PRO A 307 19.10 3.55 -7.26
N SER A 308 20.23 2.83 -7.30
CA SER A 308 20.45 1.59 -6.56
C SER A 308 20.29 1.75 -5.06
N ALA A 309 20.73 2.90 -4.53
CA ALA A 309 20.64 3.16 -3.10
C ALA A 309 19.17 3.35 -2.64
N LEU A 310 18.33 4.07 -3.42
CA LEU A 310 16.90 4.19 -3.15
C LEU A 310 16.19 2.83 -3.30
N ALA A 311 16.53 2.07 -4.33
CA ALA A 311 16.00 0.72 -4.52
C ALA A 311 16.35 -0.21 -3.35
N SER A 312 17.56 -0.10 -2.80
CA SER A 312 17.98 -0.82 -1.59
C SER A 312 17.13 -0.46 -0.36
N ASP A 313 16.81 0.82 -0.16
CA ASP A 313 15.96 1.26 0.95
C ASP A 313 14.57 0.62 0.84
N TYR A 314 13.94 0.64 -0.35
CA TYR A 314 12.65 -0.03 -0.55
C TYR A 314 12.72 -1.54 -0.37
N GLN A 315 13.83 -2.19 -0.79
CA GLN A 315 14.04 -3.62 -0.55
C GLN A 315 14.17 -3.94 0.95
N ALA A 316 14.87 -3.10 1.69
CA ALA A 316 14.99 -3.24 3.15
C ALA A 316 13.61 -3.06 3.82
N LEU A 317 12.85 -2.03 3.41
CA LEU A 317 11.50 -1.80 3.93
C LEU A 317 10.55 -2.96 3.62
N ALA A 318 10.63 -3.55 2.41
CA ALA A 318 9.80 -4.71 2.07
C ALA A 318 10.10 -5.92 2.96
N ARG A 319 11.38 -6.17 3.25
CA ARG A 319 11.80 -7.25 4.16
C ARG A 319 11.34 -7.00 5.59
N GLU A 320 11.53 -5.78 6.08
CA GLU A 320 11.13 -5.40 7.43
C GLU A 320 9.61 -5.48 7.59
N LEU A 321 8.82 -5.00 6.61
CA LEU A 321 7.35 -5.13 6.61
C LEU A 321 6.91 -6.59 6.74
N LEU A 322 7.45 -7.48 5.90
CA LEU A 322 7.09 -8.90 5.91
C LEU A 322 7.49 -9.58 7.24
N THR A 323 8.62 -9.19 7.82
CA THR A 323 9.08 -9.68 9.14
C THR A 323 8.13 -9.23 10.25
N ARG A 324 7.69 -7.96 10.23
CA ARG A 324 6.74 -7.43 11.23
C ARG A 324 5.36 -8.10 11.11
N ILE A 325 4.89 -8.36 9.89
CA ILE A 325 3.65 -9.12 9.66
C ILE A 325 3.79 -10.53 10.25
N ALA A 326 4.86 -11.25 9.94
CA ALA A 326 5.08 -12.60 10.45
C ALA A 326 5.19 -12.63 11.99
N GLY A 327 5.85 -11.62 12.59
CA GLY A 327 5.92 -11.46 14.04
C GLY A 327 4.54 -11.23 14.68
N ALA A 328 3.72 -10.37 14.06
CA ALA A 328 2.36 -10.09 14.54
C ALA A 328 1.43 -11.31 14.41
N GLU A 329 1.57 -12.12 13.34
CA GLU A 329 0.83 -13.38 13.18
C GLU A 329 1.23 -14.42 14.24
N SER A 330 2.54 -14.52 14.57
CA SER A 330 3.03 -15.46 15.58
C SER A 330 2.60 -15.06 17.00
N GLY A 331 2.61 -13.76 17.33
CA GLY A 331 2.16 -13.24 18.63
C GLY A 331 0.63 -13.34 18.84
N ALA A 332 -0.14 -13.42 17.78
CA ALA A 332 -1.59 -13.62 17.87
C ALA A 332 -2.01 -15.08 18.11
N GLN A 333 -1.09 -16.04 17.96
CA GLN A 333 -1.31 -17.47 18.17
C GLN A 333 -0.87 -17.94 19.59
N ALA A 334 -0.17 -17.09 20.36
CA ALA A 334 0.25 -17.33 21.72
C ALA A 334 -0.70 -16.68 22.75
#